data_50f67dc8e0d28f02029cdd865633114a
#
_entry.id   50f67dc8e0d28f02029cdd865633114a
#
_cell.length_a   1.000
_cell.length_b   1.000
_cell.length_c   1.000
_cell.angle_alpha   90.00
_cell.angle_beta   90.00
_cell.angle_gamma   90.00
#
_symmetry.space_group_name_H-M   'P 1'
#
loop_
_entity.id
_entity.type
_entity.pdbx_description
1 polymer ?
#
loop_
_entity_poly.entity_id
_entity_poly.type
_entity_poly.pdbx_seq_one_letter_code
_entity_poly.pdbx_strand_id
1 'polypeptide(L)'
;MEDLEANKTQPPPATVWLWLGYGALCVGMFMAILDIQVVVTSLAVIEDALKIGADRMSWVQTTYLIAEIISIPLTGLLIRIFTIRWLFVGAIFLFTLASIGCAFSYDFVSLIVFRVLQGFAGGVLIPLVFAAIFLLFGKGLKQTIATTVGGLLAVLAPTLGPLTGGWITESYTWHWLFLINVVPGVVTMVIGIFCLPQNDTRLSLFKTMDWISLVYVAVGLAALLIGLKEAPEQGWLAPQVFTYFAILAVGIFLAIRRPASAISFSLLRDRNLAFGCILSFILGIGLFGSVYLLPLFLAFVHGMGPLQIGLVILVTGIAQLVTAPFVVQIDRYVDARLLSAVGFGAFAIGLLMSGFQTIATGYDEMFWPQVVRGAFVALCILPPIRFALGYIPREHIADASGLFNLSRNLGGAIGIALIDTIVFSRGPEHADRIVDLIKLDPAEAAAALGLTVDELPDSQDPMGLMGIMDIVQQASITLAINEAWLIMGVITASALVVLLAMGPIRVPAPQVAAGIRP
;
A
#
# COMPACT_ATOMS: atom_id res chain seq x y z
N MET A 1 14.41 39.49 -23.82
CA MET A 1 15.54 39.15 -22.93
C MET A 1 15.34 39.76 -21.54
N GLU A 2 14.18 40.40 -21.28
CA GLU A 2 13.82 41.01 -19.96
C GLU A 2 12.86 40.18 -19.11
N ASP A 3 12.30 39.08 -19.63
CA ASP A 3 11.33 38.25 -18.89
C ASP A 3 11.95 37.07 -18.11
N LEU A 4 13.28 36.96 -18.04
CA LEU A 4 13.98 35.87 -17.38
C LEU A 4 14.50 36.23 -15.98
N GLU A 5 14.41 37.49 -15.55
CA GLU A 5 14.94 37.96 -14.25
C GLU A 5 13.89 38.15 -13.12
N ALA A 6 12.61 37.91 -13.36
CA ALA A 6 11.56 38.17 -12.36
C ALA A 6 11.23 37.01 -11.42
N ASN A 7 11.99 35.91 -11.41
CA ASN A 7 11.77 34.85 -10.43
C ASN A 7 12.64 35.08 -9.19
N LYS A 8 12.30 36.09 -8.38
CA LYS A 8 12.84 36.26 -7.03
C LYS A 8 12.39 35.07 -6.18
N THR A 9 13.12 33.96 -6.30
CA THR A 9 13.02 32.86 -5.34
C THR A 9 13.36 33.41 -3.97
N GLN A 10 12.38 33.42 -3.08
CA GLN A 10 12.66 33.65 -1.65
C GLN A 10 13.81 32.72 -1.24
N PRO A 11 14.75 33.17 -0.40
CA PRO A 11 15.83 32.32 0.07
C PRO A 11 15.21 31.05 0.66
N PRO A 12 15.80 29.87 0.40
CA PRO A 12 15.28 28.62 0.94
C PRO A 12 15.12 28.79 2.46
N PRO A 13 14.02 28.33 3.05
CA PRO A 13 13.79 28.44 4.48
C PRO A 13 14.99 27.84 5.23
N ALA A 14 15.30 28.39 6.40
CA ALA A 14 16.38 27.86 7.24
C ALA A 14 16.22 26.34 7.35
N THR A 15 17.34 25.62 7.38
CA THR A 15 17.33 24.14 7.30
C THR A 15 16.37 23.47 8.29
N VAL A 16 16.19 24.04 9.48
CA VAL A 16 15.27 23.53 10.53
C VAL A 16 13.80 23.63 10.06
N TRP A 17 13.39 24.77 9.53
CA TRP A 17 12.03 24.96 9.03
C TRP A 17 11.68 24.00 7.88
N LEU A 18 12.65 23.75 7.00
CA LEU A 18 12.48 22.81 5.90
C LEU A 18 12.24 21.37 6.43
N TRP A 19 12.99 20.96 7.45
CA TRP A 19 12.82 19.65 8.07
C TRP A 19 11.49 19.53 8.82
N LEU A 20 11.04 20.59 9.51
CA LEU A 20 9.72 20.61 10.14
C LEU A 20 8.60 20.49 9.09
N GLY A 21 8.70 21.24 7.98
CA GLY A 21 7.74 21.14 6.87
C GLY A 21 7.72 19.76 6.25
N TYR A 22 8.90 19.15 6.03
CA TYR A 22 9.00 17.78 5.54
C TYR A 22 8.46 16.76 6.55
N GLY A 23 8.70 16.95 7.83
CA GLY A 23 8.12 16.14 8.90
C GLY A 23 6.59 16.19 8.89
N ALA A 24 6.00 17.38 8.66
CA ALA A 24 4.55 17.52 8.53
C ALA A 24 4.00 16.75 7.31
N LEU A 25 4.70 16.81 6.15
CA LEU A 25 4.36 15.99 4.99
C LEU A 25 4.37 14.49 5.33
N CYS A 26 5.42 14.02 6.01
CA CYS A 26 5.57 12.62 6.42
C CYS A 26 4.46 12.17 7.38
N VAL A 27 4.07 13.02 8.35
CA VAL A 27 2.96 12.72 9.26
C VAL A 27 1.63 12.68 8.50
N GLY A 28 1.38 13.60 7.56
CA GLY A 28 0.19 13.57 6.70
C GLY A 28 0.09 12.28 5.88
N MET A 29 1.19 11.82 5.27
CA MET A 29 1.25 10.54 4.58
C MET A 29 1.00 9.37 5.53
N PHE A 30 1.63 9.38 6.71
CA PHE A 30 1.46 8.36 7.73
C PHE A 30 -0.01 8.24 8.16
N MET A 31 -0.69 9.38 8.40
CA MET A 31 -2.10 9.41 8.72
C MET A 31 -2.97 8.77 7.63
N ALA A 32 -2.72 9.11 6.36
CA ALA A 32 -3.47 8.57 5.23
C ALA A 32 -3.34 7.04 5.12
N ILE A 33 -2.12 6.51 5.30
CA ILE A 33 -1.87 5.06 5.24
C ILE A 33 -2.42 4.36 6.50
N LEU A 34 -2.26 4.97 7.68
CA LEU A 34 -2.75 4.42 8.94
C LEU A 34 -4.28 4.28 8.92
N ASP A 35 -4.99 5.30 8.42
CA ASP A 35 -6.45 5.36 8.38
C ASP A 35 -7.07 4.18 7.64
N ILE A 36 -6.43 3.69 6.58
CA ILE A 36 -6.88 2.50 5.84
C ILE A 36 -6.90 1.28 6.78
N GLN A 37 -5.84 1.07 7.53
CA GLN A 37 -5.66 -0.14 8.33
C GLN A 37 -6.43 -0.10 9.65
N VAL A 38 -6.57 1.07 10.24
CA VAL A 38 -7.35 1.29 11.46
C VAL A 38 -8.83 0.95 11.23
N VAL A 39 -9.38 1.32 10.08
CA VAL A 39 -10.78 1.06 9.74
C VAL A 39 -11.02 -0.42 9.44
N VAL A 40 -10.08 -1.11 8.77
CA VAL A 40 -10.22 -2.54 8.42
C VAL A 40 -10.49 -3.41 9.64
N THR A 41 -9.77 -3.20 10.73
CA THR A 41 -9.91 -3.99 11.96
C THR A 41 -11.22 -3.76 12.71
N SER A 42 -11.93 -2.69 12.36
CA SER A 42 -13.13 -2.25 13.06
C SER A 42 -14.40 -2.30 12.20
N LEU A 43 -14.30 -2.88 10.99
CA LEU A 43 -15.42 -2.92 10.04
C LEU A 43 -16.67 -3.58 10.62
N ALA A 44 -16.53 -4.68 11.36
CA ALA A 44 -17.66 -5.37 11.99
C ALA A 44 -18.39 -4.48 13.03
N VAL A 45 -17.65 -3.67 13.79
CA VAL A 45 -18.24 -2.74 14.76
C VAL A 45 -18.97 -1.60 14.07
N ILE A 46 -18.44 -1.12 12.93
CA ILE A 46 -19.09 -0.09 12.10
C ILE A 46 -20.36 -0.66 11.46
N GLU A 47 -20.32 -1.91 10.98
CA GLU A 47 -21.46 -2.63 10.41
C GLU A 47 -22.63 -2.69 11.40
N ASP A 48 -22.35 -3.19 12.61
CA ASP A 48 -23.35 -3.31 13.66
C ASP A 48 -23.92 -1.94 14.08
N ALA A 49 -23.05 -0.94 14.22
CA ALA A 49 -23.46 0.41 14.60
C ALA A 49 -24.36 1.11 13.57
N LEU A 50 -24.07 0.95 12.29
CA LEU A 50 -24.82 1.59 11.19
C LEU A 50 -25.88 0.66 10.57
N LYS A 51 -25.98 -0.59 11.04
CA LYS A 51 -26.91 -1.63 10.53
C LYS A 51 -26.80 -1.83 9.02
N ILE A 52 -25.60 -1.82 8.51
CA ILE A 52 -25.27 -2.09 7.10
C ILE A 52 -24.98 -3.58 6.94
N GLY A 53 -25.70 -4.31 6.17
CA GLY A 53 -25.42 -5.75 6.00
C GLY A 53 -23.96 -6.06 5.61
N ALA A 54 -23.51 -7.28 5.90
CA ALA A 54 -22.13 -7.74 5.67
C ALA A 54 -21.65 -7.59 4.21
N ASP A 55 -22.57 -7.67 3.25
CA ASP A 55 -22.36 -7.45 1.82
C ASP A 55 -21.84 -6.04 1.49
N ARG A 56 -22.21 -5.04 2.32
CA ARG A 56 -21.84 -3.63 2.14
C ARG A 56 -20.65 -3.18 2.99
N MET A 57 -20.32 -3.91 4.05
CA MET A 57 -19.26 -3.58 4.99
C MET A 57 -17.92 -3.28 4.29
N SER A 58 -17.52 -4.13 3.37
CA SER A 58 -16.25 -3.98 2.64
C SER A 58 -16.19 -2.73 1.75
N TRP A 59 -17.34 -2.14 1.37
CA TRP A 59 -17.37 -0.91 0.58
C TRP A 59 -16.86 0.31 1.35
N VAL A 60 -16.91 0.29 2.68
CA VAL A 60 -16.34 1.37 3.52
C VAL A 60 -14.84 1.53 3.26
N GLN A 61 -14.12 0.44 3.06
CA GLN A 61 -12.70 0.46 2.69
C GLN A 61 -12.50 0.63 1.18
N THR A 62 -13.25 -0.10 0.37
CA THR A 62 -13.07 -0.13 -1.09
C THR A 62 -13.23 1.25 -1.71
N THR A 63 -14.21 2.05 -1.27
CA THR A 63 -14.43 3.41 -1.80
C THR A 63 -13.29 4.36 -1.47
N TYR A 64 -12.68 4.25 -0.30
CA TYR A 64 -11.47 4.98 0.03
C TYR A 64 -10.33 4.61 -0.94
N LEU A 65 -10.07 3.30 -1.13
CA LEU A 65 -8.99 2.82 -1.99
C LEU A 65 -9.21 3.21 -3.47
N ILE A 66 -10.46 3.19 -3.96
CA ILE A 66 -10.78 3.66 -5.31
C ILE A 66 -10.43 5.15 -5.45
N ALA A 67 -10.85 5.98 -4.51
CA ALA A 67 -10.59 7.42 -4.55
C ALA A 67 -9.08 7.72 -4.41
N GLU A 68 -8.39 6.97 -3.55
CA GLU A 68 -6.94 7.05 -3.36
C GLU A 68 -6.19 6.73 -4.66
N ILE A 69 -6.48 5.59 -5.29
CA ILE A 69 -5.75 5.16 -6.50
C ILE A 69 -6.00 6.09 -7.68
N ILE A 70 -7.16 6.73 -7.75
CA ILE A 70 -7.49 7.75 -8.76
C ILE A 70 -6.67 9.03 -8.53
N SER A 71 -6.48 9.44 -7.28
CA SER A 71 -5.81 10.70 -6.95
C SER A 71 -4.28 10.63 -7.04
N ILE A 72 -3.68 9.46 -6.86
CA ILE A 72 -2.23 9.24 -6.93
C ILE A 72 -1.60 9.79 -8.21
N PRO A 73 -2.04 9.41 -9.41
CA PRO A 73 -1.45 9.92 -10.66
C PRO A 73 -1.73 11.41 -10.90
N LEU A 74 -2.75 11.97 -10.26
CA LEU A 74 -3.05 13.40 -10.35
C LEU A 74 -2.05 14.26 -9.57
N THR A 75 -1.37 13.70 -8.58
CA THR A 75 -0.50 14.45 -7.67
C THR A 75 0.57 15.23 -8.41
N GLY A 76 1.19 14.65 -9.46
CA GLY A 76 2.20 15.34 -10.26
C GLY A 76 1.69 16.62 -10.89
N LEU A 77 0.52 16.55 -11.49
CA LEU A 77 -0.16 17.70 -12.09
C LEU A 77 -0.55 18.74 -11.03
N LEU A 78 -1.13 18.27 -9.91
CA LEU A 78 -1.55 19.16 -8.82
C LEU A 78 -0.35 19.88 -8.17
N ILE A 79 0.83 19.25 -8.07
CA ILE A 79 2.07 19.90 -7.60
C ILE A 79 2.47 21.04 -8.53
N ARG A 80 2.35 20.86 -9.86
CA ARG A 80 2.68 21.91 -10.84
C ARG A 80 1.74 23.12 -10.77
N ILE A 81 0.48 22.88 -10.40
CA ILE A 81 -0.55 23.93 -10.28
C ILE A 81 -0.46 24.64 -8.93
N PHE A 82 -0.53 23.88 -7.84
CA PHE A 82 -0.69 24.42 -6.48
C PHE A 82 0.61 24.53 -5.69
N THR A 83 1.72 23.98 -6.20
CA THR A 83 2.98 23.80 -5.46
C THR A 83 2.88 22.78 -4.31
N ILE A 84 4.02 22.37 -3.74
CA ILE A 84 4.04 21.40 -2.62
C ILE A 84 3.27 21.94 -1.41
N ARG A 85 3.48 23.23 -1.07
CA ARG A 85 2.88 23.85 0.11
C ARG A 85 1.36 23.86 0.07
N TRP A 86 0.80 24.47 -0.97
CA TRP A 86 -0.65 24.64 -1.05
C TRP A 86 -1.39 23.34 -1.36
N LEU A 87 -0.75 22.43 -2.11
CA LEU A 87 -1.32 21.10 -2.32
C LEU A 87 -1.37 20.31 -1.02
N PHE A 88 -0.31 20.34 -0.21
CA PHE A 88 -0.29 19.69 1.09
C PHE A 88 -1.36 20.25 2.03
N VAL A 89 -1.40 21.57 2.17
CA VAL A 89 -2.36 22.25 3.05
C VAL A 89 -3.80 21.95 2.64
N GLY A 90 -4.09 21.99 1.34
CA GLY A 90 -5.42 21.65 0.81
C GLY A 90 -5.79 20.18 1.01
N ALA A 91 -4.85 19.26 0.75
CA ALA A 91 -5.08 17.83 0.92
C ALA A 91 -5.29 17.47 2.40
N ILE A 92 -4.42 17.95 3.33
CA ILE A 92 -4.56 17.63 4.75
C ILE A 92 -5.81 18.29 5.36
N PHE A 93 -6.20 19.49 4.89
CA PHE A 93 -7.45 20.12 5.28
C PHE A 93 -8.66 19.26 4.85
N LEU A 94 -8.70 18.86 3.58
CA LEU A 94 -9.79 18.02 3.06
C LEU A 94 -9.83 16.66 3.77
N PHE A 95 -8.67 16.03 4.01
CA PHE A 95 -8.55 14.78 4.74
C PHE A 95 -9.09 14.89 6.17
N THR A 96 -8.72 15.96 6.89
CA THR A 96 -9.17 16.20 8.26
C THR A 96 -10.67 16.49 8.31
N LEU A 97 -11.17 17.31 7.38
CA LEU A 97 -12.60 17.61 7.30
C LEU A 97 -13.44 16.36 6.97
N ALA A 98 -12.96 15.55 6.03
CA ALA A 98 -13.60 14.28 5.68
C ALA A 98 -13.53 13.28 6.86
N SER A 99 -12.44 13.25 7.63
CA SER A 99 -12.35 12.44 8.85
C SER A 99 -13.40 12.85 9.89
N ILE A 100 -13.60 14.15 10.10
CA ILE A 100 -14.69 14.66 10.96
C ILE A 100 -16.05 14.21 10.39
N GLY A 101 -16.24 14.34 9.08
CA GLY A 101 -17.45 13.86 8.40
C GLY A 101 -17.73 12.37 8.59
N CYS A 102 -16.70 11.51 8.46
CA CYS A 102 -16.80 10.08 8.74
C CYS A 102 -17.22 9.82 10.19
N ALA A 103 -16.61 10.52 11.16
CA ALA A 103 -16.92 10.36 12.57
C ALA A 103 -18.36 10.76 12.93
N PHE A 104 -18.95 11.70 12.22
CA PHE A 104 -20.33 12.15 12.43
C PHE A 104 -21.32 11.55 11.43
N SER A 105 -20.93 10.54 10.67
CA SER A 105 -21.83 9.84 9.76
C SER A 105 -22.88 9.04 10.54
N TYR A 106 -24.14 9.15 10.12
CA TYR A 106 -25.29 8.49 10.75
C TYR A 106 -25.91 7.39 9.88
N ASP A 107 -25.45 7.27 8.62
CA ASP A 107 -25.87 6.23 7.69
C ASP A 107 -24.73 5.82 6.76
N PHE A 108 -24.94 4.73 6.02
CA PHE A 108 -23.98 4.18 5.07
C PHE A 108 -23.57 5.18 3.99
N VAL A 109 -24.55 5.91 3.42
CA VAL A 109 -24.29 6.81 2.29
C VAL A 109 -23.42 7.98 2.71
N SER A 110 -23.70 8.60 3.86
CA SER A 110 -22.88 9.69 4.40
C SER A 110 -21.46 9.23 4.67
N LEU A 111 -21.28 8.04 5.28
CA LEU A 111 -19.97 7.47 5.52
C LEU A 111 -19.19 7.27 4.21
N ILE A 112 -19.80 6.65 3.19
CA ILE A 112 -19.17 6.42 1.88
C ILE A 112 -18.75 7.74 1.21
N VAL A 113 -19.61 8.77 1.22
CA VAL A 113 -19.26 10.07 0.63
C VAL A 113 -18.02 10.66 1.30
N PHE A 114 -17.95 10.65 2.64
CA PHE A 114 -16.78 11.16 3.34
C PHE A 114 -15.56 10.26 3.15
N ARG A 115 -15.71 8.93 3.04
CA ARG A 115 -14.62 8.01 2.70
C ARG A 115 -14.02 8.26 1.32
N VAL A 116 -14.84 8.60 0.32
CA VAL A 116 -14.37 9.01 -1.02
C VAL A 116 -13.54 10.30 -0.92
N LEU A 117 -14.01 11.32 -0.21
CA LEU A 117 -13.28 12.57 -0.04
C LEU A 117 -11.97 12.37 0.73
N GLN A 118 -11.99 11.55 1.76
CA GLN A 118 -10.83 11.20 2.58
C GLN A 118 -9.79 10.42 1.77
N GLY A 119 -10.22 9.42 0.99
CA GLY A 119 -9.35 8.63 0.11
C GLY A 119 -8.73 9.48 -1.00
N PHE A 120 -9.49 10.38 -1.61
CA PHE A 120 -8.96 11.31 -2.61
C PHE A 120 -7.86 12.21 -2.02
N ALA A 121 -8.08 12.77 -0.85
CA ALA A 121 -7.09 13.60 -0.17
C ALA A 121 -5.87 12.78 0.27
N GLY A 122 -6.07 11.58 0.84
CA GLY A 122 -5.02 10.66 1.29
C GLY A 122 -4.10 10.23 0.15
N GLY A 123 -4.68 9.88 -1.01
CA GLY A 123 -3.92 9.44 -2.17
C GLY A 123 -3.00 10.52 -2.78
N VAL A 124 -3.30 11.80 -2.57
CA VAL A 124 -2.38 12.90 -2.91
C VAL A 124 -1.20 12.98 -1.95
N LEU A 125 -1.41 12.73 -0.65
CA LEU A 125 -0.39 12.90 0.38
C LEU A 125 0.80 11.94 0.21
N ILE A 126 0.57 10.72 -0.25
CA ILE A 126 1.61 9.69 -0.38
C ILE A 126 2.67 10.05 -1.43
N PRO A 127 2.33 10.24 -2.72
CA PRO A 127 3.33 10.58 -3.74
C PRO A 127 3.90 11.98 -3.55
N LEU A 128 3.18 12.88 -2.87
CA LEU A 128 3.65 14.22 -2.55
C LEU A 128 4.90 14.18 -1.66
N VAL A 129 4.94 13.29 -0.65
CA VAL A 129 6.13 13.11 0.22
C VAL A 129 7.33 12.65 -0.60
N PHE A 130 7.15 11.64 -1.45
CA PHE A 130 8.25 11.12 -2.27
C PHE A 130 8.73 12.15 -3.31
N ALA A 131 7.83 12.92 -3.92
CA ALA A 131 8.22 14.03 -4.79
C ALA A 131 8.98 15.12 -4.03
N ALA A 132 8.51 15.47 -2.83
CA ALA A 132 9.12 16.49 -1.98
C ALA A 132 10.58 16.16 -1.61
N ILE A 133 10.93 14.88 -1.42
CA ILE A 133 12.31 14.45 -1.15
C ILE A 133 13.26 15.01 -2.22
N PHE A 134 12.92 14.85 -3.49
CA PHE A 134 13.78 15.23 -4.60
C PHE A 134 13.66 16.71 -4.99
N LEU A 135 12.52 17.34 -4.68
CA LEU A 135 12.28 18.76 -4.98
C LEU A 135 12.83 19.69 -3.90
N LEU A 136 12.77 19.28 -2.62
CA LEU A 136 13.18 20.11 -1.48
C LEU A 136 14.63 19.87 -1.04
N PHE A 137 15.14 18.64 -1.18
CA PHE A 137 16.48 18.28 -0.75
C PHE A 137 17.39 18.04 -1.96
N GLY A 138 18.57 18.66 -1.92
CA GLY A 138 19.63 18.42 -2.91
C GLY A 138 20.22 17.01 -2.77
N LYS A 139 20.89 16.51 -3.81
CA LYS A 139 21.58 15.22 -3.77
C LYS A 139 22.57 15.16 -2.62
N GLY A 140 22.59 14.02 -1.91
CA GLY A 140 23.51 13.75 -0.81
C GLY A 140 22.79 13.29 0.47
N LEU A 141 23.47 13.44 1.62
CA LEU A 141 23.04 12.89 2.90
C LEU A 141 21.61 13.33 3.31
N LYS A 142 21.28 14.61 3.12
CA LYS A 142 19.95 15.15 3.50
C LYS A 142 18.83 14.44 2.72
N GLN A 143 19.03 14.20 1.42
CA GLN A 143 18.06 13.49 0.58
C GLN A 143 17.93 12.02 1.02
N THR A 144 19.07 11.34 1.32
CA THR A 144 19.04 9.96 1.83
C THR A 144 18.28 9.86 3.14
N ILE A 145 18.53 10.76 4.11
CA ILE A 145 17.79 10.78 5.39
C ILE A 145 16.29 11.03 5.13
N ALA A 146 15.94 12.00 4.29
CA ALA A 146 14.55 12.27 3.97
C ALA A 146 13.87 11.05 3.33
N THR A 147 14.52 10.39 2.36
CA THR A 147 13.98 9.16 1.73
C THR A 147 13.76 8.06 2.77
N THR A 148 14.68 7.91 3.70
CA THR A 148 14.56 6.90 4.76
C THR A 148 13.41 7.19 5.71
N VAL A 149 13.29 8.44 6.17
CA VAL A 149 12.20 8.83 7.08
C VAL A 149 10.84 8.64 6.39
N GLY A 150 10.69 9.10 5.14
CA GLY A 150 9.47 8.91 4.38
C GLY A 150 9.15 7.43 4.12
N GLY A 151 10.15 6.64 3.69
CA GLY A 151 9.97 5.21 3.45
C GLY A 151 9.67 4.41 4.72
N LEU A 152 10.34 4.74 5.83
CA LEU A 152 10.10 4.10 7.13
C LEU A 152 8.66 4.33 7.60
N LEU A 153 8.19 5.58 7.57
CA LEU A 153 6.82 5.91 7.99
C LEU A 153 5.76 5.29 7.08
N ALA A 154 6.03 5.22 5.77
CA ALA A 154 5.12 4.58 4.82
C ALA A 154 4.89 3.08 5.10
N VAL A 155 5.88 2.37 5.66
CA VAL A 155 5.74 0.94 6.00
C VAL A 155 5.35 0.71 7.46
N LEU A 156 5.70 1.64 8.35
CA LEU A 156 5.31 1.55 9.75
C LEU A 156 3.79 1.78 9.95
N ALA A 157 3.19 2.63 9.13
CA ALA A 157 1.76 2.94 9.23
C ALA A 157 0.85 1.70 9.10
N PRO A 158 1.02 0.81 8.09
CA PRO A 158 0.24 -0.42 8.01
C PRO A 158 0.42 -1.35 9.21
N THR A 159 1.62 -1.36 9.81
CA THR A 159 1.92 -2.21 10.98
C THR A 159 1.24 -1.69 12.24
N LEU A 160 1.21 -0.37 12.44
CA LEU A 160 0.57 0.24 13.60
C LEU A 160 -0.96 0.34 13.48
N GLY A 161 -1.49 0.27 12.26
CA GLY A 161 -2.93 0.40 12.00
C GLY A 161 -3.79 -0.59 12.79
N PRO A 162 -3.57 -1.90 12.66
CA PRO A 162 -4.33 -2.91 13.40
C PRO A 162 -4.25 -2.74 14.91
N LEU A 163 -3.07 -2.43 15.45
CA LEU A 163 -2.88 -2.18 16.88
C LEU A 163 -3.69 -0.96 17.36
N THR A 164 -3.57 0.15 16.62
CA THR A 164 -4.26 1.40 16.95
C THR A 164 -5.78 1.23 16.81
N GLY A 165 -6.22 0.58 15.72
CA GLY A 165 -7.63 0.33 15.45
C GLY A 165 -8.27 -0.59 16.51
N GLY A 166 -7.59 -1.68 16.85
CA GLY A 166 -8.04 -2.61 17.88
C GLY A 166 -8.16 -1.94 19.26
N TRP A 167 -7.11 -1.20 19.66
CA TRP A 167 -7.12 -0.47 20.92
C TRP A 167 -8.25 0.58 21.00
N ILE A 168 -8.44 1.36 19.94
CA ILE A 168 -9.50 2.37 19.89
C ILE A 168 -10.87 1.70 19.96
N THR A 169 -11.10 0.63 19.22
CA THR A 169 -12.41 -0.05 19.13
C THR A 169 -12.77 -0.74 20.43
N GLU A 170 -11.80 -1.32 21.14
CA GLU A 170 -12.01 -1.96 22.43
C GLU A 170 -12.16 -0.96 23.59
N SER A 171 -11.45 0.19 23.53
CA SER A 171 -11.42 1.16 24.63
C SER A 171 -12.42 2.31 24.47
N TYR A 172 -12.82 2.60 23.25
CA TYR A 172 -13.69 3.74 22.88
C TYR A 172 -14.74 3.30 21.87
N THR A 173 -15.35 4.27 21.17
CA THR A 173 -16.30 4.04 20.07
C THR A 173 -15.60 4.12 18.70
N TRP A 174 -16.16 3.49 17.67
CA TRP A 174 -15.65 3.51 16.31
C TRP A 174 -15.45 4.93 15.72
N HIS A 175 -16.15 5.95 16.20
CA HIS A 175 -15.99 7.35 15.79
C HIS A 175 -14.56 7.86 16.00
N TRP A 176 -13.88 7.37 17.04
CA TRP A 176 -12.50 7.76 17.36
C TRP A 176 -11.48 7.25 16.34
N LEU A 177 -11.82 6.22 15.54
CA LEU A 177 -10.97 5.76 14.43
C LEU A 177 -10.71 6.90 13.43
N PHE A 178 -11.68 7.79 13.25
CA PHE A 178 -11.60 8.95 12.37
C PHE A 178 -11.13 10.21 13.12
N LEU A 179 -11.59 10.43 14.35
CA LEU A 179 -11.24 11.61 15.15
C LEU A 179 -9.75 11.66 15.52
N ILE A 180 -9.06 10.52 15.57
CA ILE A 180 -7.61 10.46 15.80
C ILE A 180 -6.82 11.29 14.77
N ASN A 181 -7.36 11.46 13.57
CA ASN A 181 -6.75 12.24 12.49
C ASN A 181 -6.86 13.75 12.70
N VAL A 182 -7.78 14.24 13.55
CA VAL A 182 -8.12 15.67 13.62
C VAL A 182 -6.97 16.48 14.21
N VAL A 183 -6.44 16.07 15.36
CA VAL A 183 -5.37 16.82 16.04
C VAL A 183 -4.09 16.83 15.22
N PRO A 184 -3.54 15.69 14.76
CA PRO A 184 -2.36 15.69 13.91
C PRO A 184 -2.59 16.42 12.59
N GLY A 185 -3.80 16.33 12.00
CA GLY A 185 -4.18 17.03 10.78
C GLY A 185 -4.08 18.55 10.91
N VAL A 186 -4.66 19.12 11.98
CA VAL A 186 -4.58 20.56 12.24
C VAL A 186 -3.13 20.99 12.51
N VAL A 187 -2.38 20.23 13.32
CA VAL A 187 -0.99 20.56 13.65
C VAL A 187 -0.12 20.54 12.38
N THR A 188 -0.22 19.49 11.55
CA THR A 188 0.58 19.38 10.33
C THR A 188 0.17 20.40 9.28
N MET A 189 -1.11 20.77 9.20
CA MET A 189 -1.60 21.85 8.35
C MET A 189 -0.94 23.19 8.72
N VAL A 190 -0.94 23.54 10.01
CA VAL A 190 -0.30 24.77 10.50
C VAL A 190 1.20 24.77 10.19
N ILE A 191 1.90 23.68 10.51
CA ILE A 191 3.32 23.53 10.19
C ILE A 191 3.55 23.67 8.67
N GLY A 192 2.71 23.04 7.83
CA GLY A 192 2.79 23.13 6.38
C GLY A 192 2.67 24.56 5.86
N ILE A 193 1.76 25.36 6.44
CA ILE A 193 1.57 26.77 6.08
C ILE A 193 2.82 27.60 6.34
N PHE A 194 3.51 27.38 7.45
CA PHE A 194 4.63 28.24 7.86
C PHE A 194 6.00 27.70 7.44
N CYS A 195 6.17 26.38 7.35
CA CYS A 195 7.49 25.77 7.20
C CYS A 195 7.81 25.30 5.77
N LEU A 196 6.80 25.05 4.91
CA LEU A 196 7.05 24.67 3.52
C LEU A 196 7.39 25.88 2.65
N PRO A 197 8.26 25.73 1.63
CA PRO A 197 8.64 26.81 0.74
C PRO A 197 7.44 27.43 0.03
N GLN A 198 7.42 28.76 -0.05
CA GLN A 198 6.41 29.51 -0.76
C GLN A 198 6.86 29.69 -2.21
N ASN A 199 6.10 29.14 -3.12
CA ASN A 199 6.26 29.33 -4.57
C ASN A 199 4.93 29.81 -5.16
N ASP A 200 4.98 30.45 -6.31
CA ASP A 200 3.78 30.96 -6.97
C ASP A 200 2.95 29.82 -7.58
N THR A 201 1.65 29.88 -7.38
CA THR A 201 0.70 28.95 -7.97
C THR A 201 0.48 29.27 -9.44
N ARG A 202 0.34 28.23 -10.26
CA ARG A 202 0.13 28.35 -11.72
C ARG A 202 -1.29 27.95 -12.11
N LEU A 203 -2.28 28.66 -11.61
CA LEU A 203 -3.69 28.35 -11.82
C LEU A 203 -4.10 28.37 -13.32
N SER A 204 -3.35 29.06 -14.17
CA SER A 204 -3.56 29.06 -15.63
C SER A 204 -3.47 27.65 -16.24
N LEU A 205 -2.69 26.76 -15.65
CA LEU A 205 -2.56 25.37 -16.09
C LEU A 205 -3.87 24.57 -15.97
N PHE A 206 -4.79 24.96 -15.09
CA PHE A 206 -6.14 24.36 -15.00
C PHE A 206 -6.90 24.41 -16.32
N LYS A 207 -6.73 25.51 -17.09
CA LYS A 207 -7.42 25.71 -18.37
C LYS A 207 -6.85 24.86 -19.51
N THR A 208 -5.59 24.44 -19.37
CA THR A 208 -4.89 23.63 -20.37
C THR A 208 -4.91 22.14 -20.07
N MET A 209 -5.54 21.74 -18.94
CA MET A 209 -5.67 20.34 -18.54
C MET A 209 -6.60 19.56 -19.45
N ASP A 210 -6.21 18.34 -19.79
CA ASP A 210 -7.09 17.37 -20.43
C ASP A 210 -7.94 16.62 -19.39
N TRP A 211 -9.02 17.26 -18.96
CA TRP A 211 -9.99 16.68 -18.02
C TRP A 211 -10.59 15.36 -18.52
N ILE A 212 -10.73 15.21 -19.84
CA ILE A 212 -11.30 14.02 -20.44
C ILE A 212 -10.37 12.82 -20.23
N SER A 213 -9.06 13.01 -20.43
CA SER A 213 -8.05 11.98 -20.15
C SER A 213 -8.08 11.55 -18.68
N LEU A 214 -8.25 12.51 -17.76
CA LEU A 214 -8.38 12.23 -16.33
C LEU A 214 -9.61 11.36 -16.00
N VAL A 215 -10.75 11.68 -16.59
CA VAL A 215 -11.98 10.90 -16.43
C VAL A 215 -11.78 9.47 -16.95
N TYR A 216 -11.16 9.29 -18.12
CA TYR A 216 -10.89 7.95 -18.65
C TYR A 216 -10.00 7.11 -17.73
N VAL A 217 -8.95 7.72 -17.18
CA VAL A 217 -8.07 7.03 -16.21
C VAL A 217 -8.82 6.73 -14.92
N ALA A 218 -9.57 7.70 -14.38
CA ALA A 218 -10.32 7.53 -13.14
C ALA A 218 -11.35 6.41 -13.24
N VAL A 219 -12.15 6.39 -14.32
CA VAL A 219 -13.14 5.34 -14.58
C VAL A 219 -12.46 3.99 -14.79
N GLY A 220 -11.34 3.94 -15.52
CA GLY A 220 -10.57 2.72 -15.72
C GLY A 220 -10.00 2.15 -14.41
N LEU A 221 -9.40 2.99 -13.57
CA LEU A 221 -8.85 2.57 -12.27
C LEU A 221 -9.94 2.16 -11.29
N ALA A 222 -11.09 2.86 -11.27
CA ALA A 222 -12.24 2.46 -10.46
C ALA A 222 -12.77 1.09 -10.90
N ALA A 223 -12.95 0.89 -12.20
CA ALA A 223 -13.38 -0.39 -12.75
C ALA A 223 -12.38 -1.52 -12.43
N LEU A 224 -11.07 -1.24 -12.50
CA LEU A 224 -10.06 -2.22 -12.09
C LEU A 224 -10.26 -2.68 -10.64
N LEU A 225 -10.38 -1.73 -9.69
CA LEU A 225 -10.51 -2.08 -8.27
C LEU A 225 -11.83 -2.81 -7.96
N ILE A 226 -12.92 -2.40 -8.62
CA ILE A 226 -14.20 -3.11 -8.48
C ILE A 226 -14.07 -4.52 -9.07
N GLY A 227 -13.48 -4.66 -10.25
CA GLY A 227 -13.27 -5.96 -10.87
C GLY A 227 -12.37 -6.89 -10.04
N LEU A 228 -11.30 -6.36 -9.43
CA LEU A 228 -10.42 -7.10 -8.54
C LEU A 228 -11.14 -7.56 -7.25
N LYS A 229 -12.07 -6.75 -6.74
CA LYS A 229 -12.87 -7.09 -5.56
C LYS A 229 -13.90 -8.18 -5.85
N GLU A 230 -14.57 -8.10 -7.01
CA GLU A 230 -15.64 -9.04 -7.37
C GLU A 230 -15.10 -10.37 -7.95
N ALA A 231 -13.90 -10.36 -8.54
CA ALA A 231 -13.33 -11.52 -9.23
C ALA A 231 -13.15 -12.76 -8.33
N PRO A 232 -12.72 -12.68 -7.07
CA PRO A 232 -12.60 -13.84 -6.20
C PRO A 232 -13.92 -14.56 -5.93
N GLU A 233 -15.01 -13.81 -5.76
CA GLU A 233 -16.34 -14.36 -5.43
C GLU A 233 -17.11 -14.82 -6.67
N GLN A 234 -17.10 -14.00 -7.75
CA GLN A 234 -17.89 -14.28 -8.96
C GLN A 234 -17.15 -15.13 -9.99
N GLY A 235 -15.83 -15.24 -9.85
CA GLY A 235 -14.93 -15.86 -10.83
C GLY A 235 -14.36 -14.88 -11.84
N TRP A 236 -13.09 -15.05 -12.16
CA TRP A 236 -12.31 -14.15 -13.06
C TRP A 236 -12.87 -14.05 -14.49
N LEU A 237 -13.60 -15.06 -14.95
CA LEU A 237 -14.21 -15.11 -16.29
C LEU A 237 -15.69 -14.71 -16.28
N ALA A 238 -16.24 -14.28 -15.15
CA ALA A 238 -17.63 -13.82 -15.10
C ALA A 238 -17.84 -12.60 -16.01
N PRO A 239 -18.96 -12.51 -16.74
CA PRO A 239 -19.21 -11.41 -17.68
C PRO A 239 -19.12 -10.02 -17.04
N GLN A 240 -19.51 -9.88 -15.79
CA GLN A 240 -19.42 -8.63 -15.04
C GLN A 240 -17.96 -8.24 -14.79
N VAL A 241 -17.13 -9.17 -14.31
CA VAL A 241 -15.70 -8.97 -14.05
C VAL A 241 -14.97 -8.64 -15.35
N PHE A 242 -15.27 -9.39 -16.43
CA PHE A 242 -14.73 -9.08 -17.76
C PHE A 242 -15.09 -7.66 -18.23
N THR A 243 -16.32 -7.21 -17.97
CA THR A 243 -16.77 -5.86 -18.31
C THR A 243 -15.92 -4.79 -17.58
N TYR A 244 -15.60 -4.98 -16.29
CA TYR A 244 -14.74 -4.05 -15.56
C TYR A 244 -13.32 -3.97 -16.15
N PHE A 245 -12.74 -5.10 -16.50
CA PHE A 245 -11.40 -5.11 -17.15
C PHE A 245 -11.44 -4.53 -18.57
N ALA A 246 -12.53 -4.72 -19.31
CA ALA A 246 -12.72 -4.07 -20.61
C ALA A 246 -12.83 -2.53 -20.45
N ILE A 247 -13.55 -2.04 -19.47
CA ILE A 247 -13.61 -0.59 -19.15
C ILE A 247 -12.24 -0.04 -18.82
N LEU A 248 -11.43 -0.75 -18.02
CA LEU A 248 -10.03 -0.37 -17.76
C LEU A 248 -9.23 -0.26 -19.06
N ALA A 249 -9.26 -1.31 -19.88
CA ALA A 249 -8.48 -1.37 -21.13
C ALA A 249 -8.86 -0.23 -22.09
N VAL A 250 -10.16 0.01 -22.26
CA VAL A 250 -10.70 1.10 -23.08
C VAL A 250 -10.31 2.47 -22.49
N GLY A 251 -10.45 2.66 -21.19
CA GLY A 251 -10.11 3.90 -20.50
C GLY A 251 -8.63 4.27 -20.67
N ILE A 252 -7.73 3.32 -20.44
CA ILE A 252 -6.28 3.53 -20.62
C ILE A 252 -5.96 3.78 -22.10
N PHE A 253 -6.54 3.01 -23.02
CA PHE A 253 -6.33 3.19 -24.46
C PHE A 253 -6.76 4.59 -24.94
N LEU A 254 -7.92 5.07 -24.51
CA LEU A 254 -8.42 6.41 -24.84
C LEU A 254 -7.55 7.50 -24.21
N ALA A 255 -7.09 7.31 -22.97
CA ALA A 255 -6.21 8.25 -22.27
C ALA A 255 -4.85 8.39 -22.99
N ILE A 256 -4.23 7.28 -23.39
CA ILE A 256 -2.92 7.29 -24.09
C ILE A 256 -3.00 7.96 -25.45
N ARG A 257 -4.13 7.87 -26.15
CA ARG A 257 -4.33 8.51 -27.46
C ARG A 257 -4.51 10.02 -27.41
N ARG A 258 -4.72 10.59 -26.23
CA ARG A 258 -4.86 12.04 -26.06
C ARG A 258 -3.49 12.71 -26.08
N PRO A 259 -3.30 13.79 -26.89
CA PRO A 259 -2.00 14.47 -27.02
C PRO A 259 -1.52 15.16 -25.74
N ALA A 260 -2.44 15.53 -24.85
CA ALA A 260 -2.16 16.18 -23.56
C ALA A 260 -2.55 15.30 -22.38
N SER A 261 -2.27 13.98 -22.46
CA SER A 261 -2.60 13.06 -21.37
C SER A 261 -2.09 13.56 -20.02
N ALA A 262 -2.97 13.59 -19.03
CA ALA A 262 -2.64 14.06 -17.68
C ALA A 262 -1.61 13.16 -16.97
N ILE A 263 -1.49 11.90 -17.40
CA ILE A 263 -0.48 10.98 -16.91
C ILE A 263 0.59 10.84 -17.98
N SER A 264 1.82 11.19 -17.61
CA SER A 264 2.97 11.13 -18.51
C SER A 264 3.50 9.68 -18.63
N PHE A 265 2.73 8.76 -19.23
CA PHE A 265 3.18 7.37 -19.47
C PHE A 265 4.47 7.30 -20.30
N SER A 266 4.80 8.35 -21.06
CA SER A 266 6.07 8.45 -21.78
C SER A 266 7.30 8.38 -20.86
N LEU A 267 7.16 8.72 -19.58
CA LEU A 267 8.23 8.60 -18.59
C LEU A 267 8.65 7.14 -18.35
N LEU A 268 7.76 6.17 -18.59
CA LEU A 268 8.10 4.74 -18.52
C LEU A 268 9.07 4.29 -19.62
N ARG A 269 9.40 5.16 -20.59
CA ARG A 269 10.52 4.93 -21.53
C ARG A 269 11.88 5.09 -20.85
N ASP A 270 11.94 5.85 -19.74
CA ASP A 270 13.14 5.84 -18.90
C ASP A 270 13.29 4.47 -18.25
N ARG A 271 14.43 3.83 -18.53
CA ARG A 271 14.69 2.46 -18.10
C ARG A 271 14.72 2.33 -16.59
N ASN A 272 15.36 3.26 -15.89
CA ASN A 272 15.47 3.20 -14.43
C ASN A 272 14.09 3.33 -13.78
N LEU A 273 13.28 4.27 -14.26
CA LEU A 273 11.92 4.45 -13.77
C LEU A 273 11.05 3.21 -14.06
N ALA A 274 11.10 2.67 -15.27
CA ALA A 274 10.30 1.48 -15.63
C ALA A 274 10.62 0.28 -14.74
N PHE A 275 11.91 -0.05 -14.56
CA PHE A 275 12.31 -1.11 -13.64
C PHE A 275 11.96 -0.80 -12.18
N GLY A 276 12.08 0.47 -11.77
CA GLY A 276 11.64 0.91 -10.45
C GLY A 276 10.14 0.72 -10.24
N CYS A 277 9.31 1.03 -11.21
CA CYS A 277 7.85 0.81 -11.17
C CYS A 277 7.51 -0.69 -11.10
N ILE A 278 8.21 -1.55 -11.85
CA ILE A 278 8.02 -3.01 -11.78
C ILE A 278 8.39 -3.53 -10.39
N LEU A 279 9.53 -3.12 -9.82
CA LEU A 279 9.93 -3.51 -8.47
C LEU A 279 8.95 -2.98 -7.42
N SER A 280 8.46 -1.75 -7.60
CA SER A 280 7.45 -1.15 -6.72
C SER A 280 6.12 -1.91 -6.77
N PHE A 281 5.73 -2.40 -7.96
CA PHE A 281 4.56 -3.26 -8.14
C PHE A 281 4.71 -4.61 -7.43
N ILE A 282 5.85 -5.29 -7.62
CA ILE A 282 6.16 -6.57 -6.95
C ILE A 282 6.19 -6.38 -5.43
N LEU A 283 6.83 -5.28 -4.96
CA LEU A 283 6.81 -4.94 -3.54
C LEU A 283 5.39 -4.73 -3.02
N GLY A 284 4.55 -4.06 -3.81
CA GLY A 284 3.13 -3.86 -3.48
C GLY A 284 2.42 -5.17 -3.19
N ILE A 285 2.58 -6.16 -4.08
CA ILE A 285 2.02 -7.51 -3.90
C ILE A 285 2.48 -8.13 -2.57
N GLY A 286 3.80 -8.21 -2.33
CA GLY A 286 4.34 -8.85 -1.13
C GLY A 286 4.03 -8.09 0.16
N LEU A 287 4.14 -6.76 0.15
CA LEU A 287 3.95 -5.92 1.31
C LEU A 287 2.48 -5.91 1.78
N PHE A 288 1.55 -5.52 0.89
CA PHE A 288 0.13 -5.47 1.24
C PHE A 288 -0.45 -6.87 1.45
N GLY A 289 0.02 -7.86 0.67
CA GLY A 289 -0.34 -9.26 0.89
C GLY A 289 0.08 -9.76 2.27
N SER A 290 1.30 -9.44 2.73
CA SER A 290 1.76 -9.87 4.06
C SER A 290 1.00 -9.21 5.21
N VAL A 291 0.62 -7.94 5.05
CA VAL A 291 -0.18 -7.19 6.02
C VAL A 291 -1.62 -7.71 6.05
N TYR A 292 -2.12 -8.30 4.98
CA TYR A 292 -3.46 -8.87 4.88
C TYR A 292 -3.53 -10.33 5.37
N LEU A 293 -2.58 -11.18 4.95
CA LEU A 293 -2.60 -12.64 5.26
C LEU A 293 -2.44 -12.94 6.75
N LEU A 294 -1.56 -12.22 7.46
CA LEU A 294 -1.29 -12.51 8.86
C LEU A 294 -2.51 -12.24 9.76
N PRO A 295 -3.19 -11.08 9.68
CA PRO A 295 -4.46 -10.86 10.38
C PRO A 295 -5.53 -11.89 10.01
N LEU A 296 -5.62 -12.27 8.75
CA LEU A 296 -6.59 -13.26 8.28
C LEU A 296 -6.39 -14.60 9.00
N PHE A 297 -5.14 -15.09 9.07
CA PHE A 297 -4.79 -16.30 9.79
C PHE A 297 -5.14 -16.19 11.28
N LEU A 298 -4.72 -15.10 11.94
CA LEU A 298 -4.94 -14.92 13.38
C LEU A 298 -6.43 -14.78 13.74
N ALA A 299 -7.22 -14.13 12.88
CA ALA A 299 -8.65 -13.95 13.11
C ALA A 299 -9.44 -15.24 12.88
N PHE A 300 -9.23 -15.91 11.71
CA PHE A 300 -10.08 -17.04 11.33
C PHE A 300 -9.62 -18.39 11.91
N VAL A 301 -8.32 -18.56 12.16
CA VAL A 301 -7.79 -19.82 12.71
C VAL A 301 -7.71 -19.76 14.23
N HIS A 302 -7.21 -18.64 14.79
CA HIS A 302 -7.04 -18.51 16.25
C HIS A 302 -8.15 -17.72 16.95
N GLY A 303 -9.09 -17.11 16.22
CA GLY A 303 -10.16 -16.31 16.82
C GLY A 303 -9.68 -15.09 17.61
N MET A 304 -8.48 -14.56 17.26
CA MET A 304 -7.88 -13.42 17.96
C MET A 304 -8.64 -12.12 17.69
N GLY A 305 -8.82 -11.33 18.74
CA GLY A 305 -9.37 -9.98 18.62
C GLY A 305 -8.39 -8.98 17.98
N PRO A 306 -8.88 -7.82 17.50
CA PRO A 306 -8.08 -6.84 16.77
C PRO A 306 -6.82 -6.37 17.50
N LEU A 307 -6.90 -6.14 18.81
CA LEU A 307 -5.75 -5.71 19.63
C LEU A 307 -4.68 -6.81 19.72
N GLN A 308 -5.07 -8.06 19.91
CA GLN A 308 -4.15 -9.20 19.95
C GLN A 308 -3.42 -9.36 18.62
N ILE A 309 -4.15 -9.28 17.50
CA ILE A 309 -3.60 -9.29 16.15
C ILE A 309 -2.58 -8.15 15.98
N GLY A 310 -2.92 -6.94 16.42
CA GLY A 310 -2.04 -5.79 16.38
C GLY A 310 -0.71 -6.01 17.13
N LEU A 311 -0.76 -6.63 18.31
CA LEU A 311 0.42 -6.95 19.10
C LEU A 311 1.33 -7.97 18.40
N VAL A 312 0.75 -8.98 17.75
CA VAL A 312 1.53 -9.97 16.98
C VAL A 312 2.24 -9.30 15.80
N ILE A 313 1.54 -8.43 15.05
CA ILE A 313 2.09 -7.75 13.86
C ILE A 313 3.18 -6.73 14.23
N LEU A 314 3.16 -6.20 15.45
CA LEU A 314 4.11 -5.18 15.92
C LEU A 314 5.57 -5.64 15.81
N VAL A 315 5.84 -6.94 15.86
CA VAL A 315 7.18 -7.53 15.67
C VAL A 315 7.80 -7.06 14.34
N THR A 316 7.02 -7.08 13.25
CA THR A 316 7.48 -6.60 11.93
C THR A 316 7.89 -5.12 11.97
N GLY A 317 7.10 -4.28 12.63
CA GLY A 317 7.37 -2.84 12.77
C GLY A 317 8.60 -2.56 13.63
N ILE A 318 8.78 -3.27 14.74
CA ILE A 318 9.97 -3.13 15.61
C ILE A 318 11.23 -3.55 14.85
N ALA A 319 11.21 -4.68 14.15
CA ALA A 319 12.35 -5.13 13.36
C ALA A 319 12.74 -4.08 12.30
N GLN A 320 11.77 -3.47 11.65
CA GLN A 320 11.98 -2.40 10.68
C GLN A 320 12.60 -1.14 11.33
N LEU A 321 12.08 -0.71 12.47
CA LEU A 321 12.60 0.47 13.19
C LEU A 321 14.06 0.28 13.61
N VAL A 322 14.40 -0.91 14.09
CA VAL A 322 15.76 -1.25 14.51
C VAL A 322 16.72 -1.28 13.32
N THR A 323 16.28 -1.80 12.16
CA THR A 323 17.18 -1.98 11.00
C THR A 323 17.28 -0.74 10.12
N ALA A 324 16.31 0.17 10.12
CA ALA A 324 16.29 1.35 9.28
C ALA A 324 17.56 2.22 9.34
N PRO A 325 18.15 2.53 10.51
CA PRO A 325 19.39 3.32 10.58
C PRO A 325 20.58 2.64 9.88
N PHE A 326 20.66 1.30 9.95
CA PHE A 326 21.71 0.53 9.29
C PHE A 326 21.55 0.54 7.77
N VAL A 327 20.31 0.47 7.28
CA VAL A 327 20.01 0.57 5.85
C VAL A 327 20.48 1.91 5.30
N VAL A 328 20.24 3.02 6.01
CA VAL A 328 20.73 4.37 5.62
C VAL A 328 22.24 4.41 5.48
N GLN A 329 22.95 3.80 6.42
CA GLN A 329 24.41 3.76 6.38
C GLN A 329 24.92 2.96 5.19
N ILE A 330 24.38 1.76 5.00
CA ILE A 330 24.82 0.83 3.95
C ILE A 330 24.48 1.38 2.55
N ASP A 331 23.31 2.04 2.39
CA ASP A 331 22.86 2.58 1.10
C ASP A 331 23.82 3.63 0.48
N ARG A 332 24.75 4.19 1.27
CA ARG A 332 25.74 5.13 0.78
C ARG A 332 26.93 4.48 0.08
N TYR A 333 27.27 3.26 0.48
CA TYR A 333 28.50 2.59 0.10
C TYR A 333 28.29 1.44 -0.88
N VAL A 334 27.07 0.92 -0.96
CA VAL A 334 26.73 -0.27 -1.74
C VAL A 334 25.85 0.10 -2.94
N ASP A 335 26.03 -0.66 -4.04
CA ASP A 335 25.21 -0.51 -5.24
C ASP A 335 23.73 -0.75 -4.90
N ALA A 336 22.85 0.16 -5.33
CA ALA A 336 21.43 0.10 -5.06
C ALA A 336 20.77 -1.18 -5.59
N ARG A 337 21.28 -1.78 -6.67
CA ARG A 337 20.75 -3.04 -7.22
C ARG A 337 21.07 -4.21 -6.29
N LEU A 338 22.30 -4.27 -5.77
CA LEU A 338 22.70 -5.32 -4.84
C LEU A 338 21.89 -5.23 -3.55
N LEU A 339 21.72 -4.01 -3.02
CA LEU A 339 20.88 -3.78 -1.84
C LEU A 339 19.41 -4.18 -2.08
N SER A 340 18.86 -3.82 -3.24
CA SER A 340 17.51 -4.25 -3.63
C SER A 340 17.44 -5.78 -3.74
N ALA A 341 18.44 -6.43 -4.33
CA ALA A 341 18.46 -7.89 -4.47
C ALA A 341 18.48 -8.59 -3.09
N VAL A 342 19.33 -8.13 -2.17
CA VAL A 342 19.36 -8.62 -0.79
C VAL A 342 18.01 -8.37 -0.11
N GLY A 343 17.43 -7.16 -0.27
CA GLY A 343 16.14 -6.81 0.30
C GLY A 343 15.01 -7.71 -0.19
N PHE A 344 14.82 -7.79 -1.50
CA PHE A 344 13.75 -8.62 -2.09
C PHE A 344 13.94 -10.11 -1.83
N GLY A 345 15.21 -10.61 -1.87
CA GLY A 345 15.52 -12.00 -1.57
C GLY A 345 15.18 -12.36 -0.13
N ALA A 346 15.63 -11.56 0.84
CA ALA A 346 15.34 -11.81 2.25
C ALA A 346 13.85 -11.60 2.58
N PHE A 347 13.19 -10.58 2.00
CA PHE A 347 11.77 -10.37 2.18
C PHE A 347 10.95 -11.54 1.63
N ALA A 348 11.32 -12.06 0.43
CA ALA A 348 10.70 -13.26 -0.14
C ALA A 348 10.90 -14.49 0.76
N ILE A 349 12.10 -14.69 1.33
CA ILE A 349 12.34 -15.76 2.31
C ILE A 349 11.39 -15.61 3.51
N GLY A 350 11.24 -14.41 4.07
CA GLY A 350 10.32 -14.16 5.18
C GLY A 350 8.86 -14.46 4.83
N LEU A 351 8.43 -14.25 3.57
CA LEU A 351 7.11 -14.66 3.10
C LEU A 351 7.00 -16.19 2.98
N LEU A 352 8.00 -16.85 2.37
CA LEU A 352 8.03 -18.30 2.20
C LEU A 352 8.07 -19.05 3.54
N MET A 353 8.79 -18.53 4.54
CA MET A 353 8.81 -19.09 5.90
C MET A 353 7.41 -19.12 6.54
N SER A 354 6.54 -18.18 6.18
CA SER A 354 5.15 -18.13 6.69
C SER A 354 4.21 -19.12 5.98
N GLY A 355 4.66 -19.81 4.93
CA GLY A 355 3.84 -20.75 4.14
C GLY A 355 3.75 -22.18 4.69
N PHE A 356 4.14 -22.42 5.95
CA PHE A 356 4.15 -23.74 6.57
C PHE A 356 3.44 -23.73 7.94
N GLN A 357 2.39 -22.94 8.06
CA GLN A 357 1.59 -22.83 9.30
C GLN A 357 0.66 -24.03 9.43
N THR A 358 0.37 -24.37 10.68
CA THR A 358 -0.66 -25.35 11.08
C THR A 358 -1.67 -24.65 11.98
N ILE A 359 -2.78 -25.30 12.30
CA ILE A 359 -3.75 -24.78 13.27
C ILE A 359 -3.15 -24.58 14.68
N ALA A 360 -2.06 -25.29 14.99
CA ALA A 360 -1.35 -25.19 16.27
C ALA A 360 -0.20 -24.17 16.24
N THR A 361 0.09 -23.53 15.07
CA THR A 361 1.19 -22.58 14.93
C THR A 361 0.99 -21.38 15.86
N GLY A 362 1.87 -21.24 16.84
CA GLY A 362 1.81 -20.18 17.85
C GLY A 362 2.64 -18.94 17.51
N TYR A 363 2.77 -18.07 18.51
CA TYR A 363 3.52 -16.82 18.38
C TYR A 363 5.01 -17.05 18.06
N ASP A 364 5.63 -18.06 18.65
CA ASP A 364 7.07 -18.32 18.52
C ASP A 364 7.45 -18.70 17.09
N GLU A 365 6.64 -19.51 16.41
CA GLU A 365 6.87 -19.89 15.02
C GLU A 365 6.63 -18.73 14.06
N MET A 366 5.68 -17.83 14.38
CA MET A 366 5.41 -16.63 13.57
C MET A 366 6.41 -15.50 13.79
N PHE A 367 7.20 -15.54 14.87
CA PHE A 367 8.12 -14.46 15.25
C PHE A 367 9.22 -14.24 14.21
N TRP A 368 9.98 -15.27 13.85
CA TRP A 368 11.12 -15.14 12.94
C TRP A 368 10.75 -14.72 11.52
N PRO A 369 9.70 -15.27 10.88
CA PRO A 369 9.22 -14.78 9.58
C PRO A 369 8.92 -13.27 9.59
N GLN A 370 8.34 -12.75 10.66
CA GLN A 370 8.03 -11.34 10.81
C GLN A 370 9.29 -10.48 11.01
N VAL A 371 10.25 -10.96 11.82
CA VAL A 371 11.55 -10.28 12.00
C VAL A 371 12.27 -10.15 10.66
N VAL A 372 12.33 -11.22 9.87
CA VAL A 372 12.98 -11.20 8.55
C VAL A 372 12.28 -10.22 7.62
N ARG A 373 10.95 -10.28 7.51
CA ARG A 373 10.18 -9.33 6.66
C ARG A 373 10.41 -7.88 7.08
N GLY A 374 10.29 -7.58 8.37
CA GLY A 374 10.47 -6.23 8.90
C GLY A 374 11.88 -5.70 8.70
N ALA A 375 12.90 -6.53 8.96
CA ALA A 375 14.30 -6.12 8.86
C ALA A 375 14.71 -5.74 7.43
N PHE A 376 14.17 -6.41 6.42
CA PHE A 376 14.64 -6.24 5.04
C PHE A 376 13.71 -5.41 4.15
N VAL A 377 12.48 -5.09 4.58
CA VAL A 377 11.54 -4.30 3.77
C VAL A 377 12.07 -2.92 3.39
N ALA A 378 12.87 -2.28 4.24
CA ALA A 378 13.47 -0.98 3.94
C ALA A 378 14.41 -1.05 2.73
N LEU A 379 15.11 -2.17 2.52
CA LEU A 379 15.96 -2.42 1.34
C LEU A 379 15.14 -2.67 0.06
N CYS A 380 13.88 -3.07 0.18
CA CYS A 380 12.96 -3.16 -0.95
C CYS A 380 12.39 -1.79 -1.37
N ILE A 381 12.49 -0.76 -0.51
CA ILE A 381 11.88 0.55 -0.75
C ILE A 381 12.94 1.59 -1.14
N LEU A 382 13.97 1.78 -0.31
CA LEU A 382 14.88 2.92 -0.43
C LEU A 382 15.75 2.88 -1.69
N PRO A 383 16.45 1.78 -2.02
CA PRO A 383 17.28 1.74 -3.21
C PRO A 383 16.47 1.84 -4.51
N PRO A 384 15.29 1.18 -4.69
CA PRO A 384 14.43 1.38 -5.86
C PRO A 384 13.97 2.83 -6.05
N ILE A 385 13.56 3.52 -5.00
CA ILE A 385 13.19 4.94 -5.08
C ILE A 385 14.37 5.77 -5.57
N ARG A 386 15.57 5.52 -5.04
CA ARG A 386 16.78 6.28 -5.38
C ARG A 386 17.15 6.17 -6.87
N PHE A 387 17.16 4.96 -7.45
CA PHE A 387 17.49 4.84 -8.87
C PHE A 387 16.31 5.17 -9.81
N ALA A 388 15.07 4.95 -9.40
CA ALA A 388 13.90 5.30 -10.21
C ALA A 388 13.69 6.80 -10.33
N LEU A 389 13.77 7.53 -9.22
CA LEU A 389 13.46 8.95 -9.16
C LEU A 389 14.70 9.86 -9.14
N GLY A 390 15.85 9.37 -8.69
CA GLY A 390 17.05 10.17 -8.45
C GLY A 390 17.71 10.74 -9.71
N TYR A 391 17.38 10.24 -10.90
CA TYR A 391 17.91 10.68 -12.18
C TYR A 391 16.88 11.35 -13.09
N ILE A 392 15.63 11.44 -12.64
CA ILE A 392 14.56 12.12 -13.37
C ILE A 392 14.75 13.64 -13.31
N PRO A 393 14.54 14.39 -14.40
CA PRO A 393 14.54 15.84 -14.39
C PRO A 393 13.53 16.41 -13.39
N ARG A 394 13.88 17.52 -12.71
CA ARG A 394 13.07 18.09 -11.63
C ARG A 394 11.61 18.35 -12.04
N GLU A 395 11.40 18.77 -13.28
CA GLU A 395 10.07 19.05 -13.86
C GLU A 395 9.16 17.83 -13.95
N HIS A 396 9.73 16.62 -14.02
CA HIS A 396 9.01 15.34 -14.16
C HIS A 396 9.02 14.48 -12.89
N ILE A 397 9.72 14.89 -11.81
CA ILE A 397 9.83 14.11 -10.56
C ILE A 397 8.45 13.83 -9.96
N ALA A 398 7.56 14.82 -9.97
CA ALA A 398 6.23 14.68 -9.41
C ALA A 398 5.38 13.63 -10.14
N ASP A 399 5.44 13.64 -11.49
CA ASP A 399 4.74 12.65 -12.32
C ASP A 399 5.35 11.25 -12.15
N ALA A 400 6.68 11.15 -12.11
CA ALA A 400 7.40 9.90 -11.89
C ALA A 400 7.11 9.30 -10.51
N SER A 401 7.03 10.14 -9.46
CA SER A 401 6.62 9.73 -8.11
C SER A 401 5.18 9.19 -8.11
N GLY A 402 4.27 9.85 -8.82
CA GLY A 402 2.91 9.37 -9.01
C GLY A 402 2.86 7.98 -9.64
N LEU A 403 3.58 7.75 -10.76
CA LEU A 403 3.65 6.46 -11.45
C LEU A 403 4.26 5.37 -10.56
N PHE A 404 5.34 5.68 -9.83
CA PHE A 404 6.00 4.75 -8.93
C PHE A 404 5.07 4.29 -7.80
N ASN A 405 4.35 5.22 -7.16
CA ASN A 405 3.40 4.90 -6.09
C ASN A 405 2.12 4.24 -6.62
N LEU A 406 1.63 4.65 -7.80
CA LEU A 406 0.52 3.97 -8.48
C LEU A 406 0.85 2.50 -8.72
N SER A 407 2.06 2.19 -9.22
CA SER A 407 2.51 0.82 -9.45
C SER A 407 2.48 0.00 -8.17
N ARG A 408 2.95 0.57 -7.03
CA ARG A 408 2.92 -0.12 -5.73
C ARG A 408 1.49 -0.42 -5.26
N ASN A 409 0.59 0.56 -5.35
CA ASN A 409 -0.79 0.39 -4.90
C ASN A 409 -1.58 -0.57 -5.80
N LEU A 410 -1.32 -0.55 -7.12
CA LEU A 410 -1.87 -1.54 -8.05
C LEU A 410 -1.37 -2.96 -7.72
N GLY A 411 -0.07 -3.10 -7.44
CA GLY A 411 0.49 -4.37 -6.97
C GLY A 411 -0.21 -4.86 -5.70
N GLY A 412 -0.43 -3.97 -4.73
CA GLY A 412 -1.13 -4.30 -3.50
C GLY A 412 -2.57 -4.76 -3.73
N ALA A 413 -3.33 -4.04 -4.55
CA ALA A 413 -4.71 -4.41 -4.88
C ALA A 413 -4.79 -5.77 -5.59
N ILE A 414 -3.90 -6.02 -6.55
CA ILE A 414 -3.83 -7.32 -7.25
C ILE A 414 -3.38 -8.44 -6.30
N GLY A 415 -2.43 -8.15 -5.40
CA GLY A 415 -1.97 -9.10 -4.40
C GLY A 415 -3.08 -9.56 -3.46
N ILE A 416 -3.87 -8.63 -2.93
CA ILE A 416 -5.04 -8.94 -2.07
C ILE A 416 -6.08 -9.75 -2.85
N ALA A 417 -6.45 -9.33 -4.08
CA ALA A 417 -7.41 -10.06 -4.90
C ALA A 417 -6.94 -11.50 -5.23
N LEU A 418 -5.63 -11.69 -5.43
CA LEU A 418 -5.06 -13.01 -5.64
C LEU A 418 -5.14 -13.88 -4.38
N ILE A 419 -4.88 -13.29 -3.20
CA ILE A 419 -5.02 -13.97 -1.90
C ILE A 419 -6.47 -14.42 -1.69
N ASP A 420 -7.43 -13.50 -1.88
CA ASP A 420 -8.85 -13.81 -1.73
C ASP A 420 -9.27 -14.92 -2.70
N THR A 421 -8.80 -14.86 -3.96
CA THR A 421 -9.06 -15.93 -4.94
C THR A 421 -8.55 -17.28 -4.45
N ILE A 422 -7.32 -17.33 -3.90
CA ILE A 422 -6.75 -18.58 -3.38
C ILE A 422 -7.58 -19.08 -2.19
N VAL A 423 -7.88 -18.21 -1.24
CA VAL A 423 -8.63 -18.58 -0.03
C VAL A 423 -10.04 -19.06 -0.39
N PHE A 424 -10.77 -18.32 -1.24
CA PHE A 424 -12.14 -18.69 -1.63
C PHE A 424 -12.21 -19.95 -2.51
N SER A 425 -11.21 -20.20 -3.38
CA SER A 425 -11.22 -21.38 -4.24
C SER A 425 -10.62 -22.60 -3.57
N ARG A 426 -9.46 -22.44 -2.91
CA ARG A 426 -8.71 -23.57 -2.34
C ARG A 426 -9.19 -23.99 -0.95
N GLY A 427 -9.76 -23.07 -0.16
CA GLY A 427 -10.33 -23.38 1.15
C GLY A 427 -11.37 -24.51 1.09
N PRO A 428 -12.45 -24.40 0.29
CA PRO A 428 -13.42 -25.47 0.10
C PRO A 428 -12.80 -26.76 -0.44
N GLU A 429 -11.89 -26.68 -1.44
CA GLU A 429 -11.21 -27.88 -1.98
C GLU A 429 -10.38 -28.61 -0.92
N HIS A 430 -9.69 -27.88 -0.04
CA HIS A 430 -8.97 -28.49 1.08
C HIS A 430 -9.91 -29.09 2.11
N ALA A 431 -11.06 -28.46 2.40
CA ALA A 431 -12.05 -28.99 3.31
C ALA A 431 -12.60 -30.33 2.80
N ASP A 432 -13.01 -30.37 1.52
CA ASP A 432 -13.50 -31.61 0.89
C ASP A 432 -12.42 -32.71 0.92
N ARG A 433 -11.17 -32.37 0.61
CA ARG A 433 -10.04 -33.30 0.67
C ARG A 433 -9.81 -33.84 2.08
N ILE A 434 -9.87 -33.01 3.11
CA ILE A 434 -9.70 -33.45 4.52
C ILE A 434 -10.83 -34.42 4.90
N VAL A 435 -12.09 -34.12 4.53
CA VAL A 435 -13.23 -35.01 4.78
C VAL A 435 -13.06 -36.35 4.05
N ASP A 436 -12.54 -36.34 2.85
CA ASP A 436 -12.26 -37.57 2.11
C ASP A 436 -11.10 -38.37 2.73
N LEU A 437 -10.05 -37.69 3.25
CA LEU A 437 -8.94 -38.33 3.95
C LEU A 437 -9.39 -39.03 5.25
N ILE A 438 -10.39 -38.51 5.96
CA ILE A 438 -10.95 -39.21 7.14
C ILE A 438 -11.43 -40.60 6.78
N LYS A 439 -11.88 -40.81 5.53
CA LYS A 439 -12.34 -42.14 5.04
C LYS A 439 -11.20 -43.00 4.48
N LEU A 440 -10.24 -42.38 3.77
CA LEU A 440 -9.22 -43.05 2.97
C LEU A 440 -7.91 -43.27 3.73
N ASP A 441 -7.47 -42.29 4.48
CA ASP A 441 -6.24 -42.30 5.28
C ASP A 441 -6.44 -41.49 6.58
N PRO A 442 -7.03 -42.12 7.64
CA PRO A 442 -7.28 -41.45 8.90
C PRO A 442 -6.02 -40.90 9.57
N ALA A 443 -4.83 -41.47 9.30
CA ALA A 443 -3.59 -41.01 9.89
C ALA A 443 -3.15 -39.65 9.26
N GLU A 444 -3.27 -39.51 7.93
CA GLU A 444 -3.00 -38.24 7.25
C GLU A 444 -4.05 -37.18 7.65
N ALA A 445 -5.32 -37.56 7.75
CA ALA A 445 -6.39 -36.67 8.20
C ALA A 445 -6.15 -36.16 9.63
N ALA A 446 -5.79 -37.05 10.57
CA ALA A 446 -5.47 -36.70 11.96
C ALA A 446 -4.29 -35.71 12.01
N ALA A 447 -3.23 -35.97 11.24
CA ALA A 447 -2.08 -35.07 11.17
C ALA A 447 -2.45 -33.69 10.61
N ALA A 448 -3.31 -33.62 9.57
CA ALA A 448 -3.78 -32.37 9.00
C ALA A 448 -4.65 -31.55 9.97
N LEU A 449 -5.43 -32.23 10.82
CA LEU A 449 -6.32 -31.63 11.81
C LEU A 449 -5.63 -31.38 13.18
N GLY A 450 -4.37 -31.82 13.34
CA GLY A 450 -3.68 -31.74 14.65
C GLY A 450 -4.32 -32.62 15.74
N LEU A 451 -5.01 -33.67 15.34
CA LEU A 451 -5.71 -34.63 16.20
C LEU A 451 -4.96 -35.98 16.22
N THR A 452 -5.34 -36.83 17.16
CA THR A 452 -4.97 -38.25 17.11
C THR A 452 -5.99 -39.04 16.32
N VAL A 453 -5.60 -40.21 15.76
CA VAL A 453 -6.52 -41.05 14.97
C VAL A 453 -7.76 -41.48 15.80
N ASP A 454 -7.60 -41.67 17.10
CA ASP A 454 -8.68 -42.06 17.99
C ASP A 454 -9.70 -40.92 18.26
N GLU A 455 -9.32 -39.67 18.02
CA GLU A 455 -10.18 -38.50 18.15
C GLU A 455 -10.99 -38.20 16.86
N LEU A 456 -10.66 -38.88 15.77
CA LEU A 456 -11.43 -38.75 14.53
C LEU A 456 -12.78 -39.46 14.65
N PRO A 457 -13.88 -38.84 14.20
CA PRO A 457 -15.17 -39.51 14.14
C PRO A 457 -15.15 -40.64 13.10
N ASP A 458 -16.03 -41.64 13.32
CA ASP A 458 -16.26 -42.62 12.26
C ASP A 458 -16.74 -41.90 10.97
N SER A 459 -16.15 -42.28 9.88
CA SER A 459 -16.50 -41.75 8.55
C SER A 459 -17.97 -41.93 8.15
N GLN A 460 -18.69 -42.81 8.82
CA GLN A 460 -20.12 -43.06 8.65
C GLN A 460 -21.01 -42.36 9.67
N ASP A 461 -20.43 -41.63 10.64
CA ASP A 461 -21.19 -40.88 11.65
C ASP A 461 -21.33 -39.39 11.22
N PRO A 462 -22.49 -38.97 10.67
CA PRO A 462 -22.69 -37.59 10.25
C PRO A 462 -22.66 -36.59 11.41
N MET A 463 -23.05 -37.01 12.63
CA MET A 463 -23.02 -36.11 13.81
C MET A 463 -21.59 -35.92 14.32
N GLY A 464 -20.79 -36.98 14.31
CA GLY A 464 -19.37 -36.88 14.64
C GLY A 464 -18.61 -36.00 13.65
N LEU A 465 -18.86 -36.15 12.35
CA LEU A 465 -18.29 -35.29 11.31
C LEU A 465 -18.71 -33.82 11.48
N MET A 466 -19.98 -33.54 11.80
CA MET A 466 -20.42 -32.18 12.14
C MET A 466 -19.69 -31.60 13.33
N GLY A 467 -19.35 -32.43 14.33
CA GLY A 467 -18.64 -32.01 15.54
C GLY A 467 -17.21 -31.51 15.30
N ILE A 468 -16.57 -31.93 14.22
CA ILE A 468 -15.20 -31.50 13.86
C ILE A 468 -15.15 -30.51 12.69
N MET A 469 -16.31 -30.11 12.12
CA MET A 469 -16.33 -29.22 10.95
C MET A 469 -15.64 -27.89 11.18
N ASP A 470 -15.68 -27.32 12.39
CA ASP A 470 -14.96 -26.10 12.71
C ASP A 470 -13.44 -26.31 12.62
N ILE A 471 -12.93 -27.45 13.08
CA ILE A 471 -11.50 -27.79 12.99
C ILE A 471 -11.11 -28.04 11.52
N VAL A 472 -11.97 -28.74 10.76
CA VAL A 472 -11.78 -28.95 9.31
C VAL A 472 -11.72 -27.62 8.58
N GLN A 473 -12.61 -26.67 8.92
CA GLN A 473 -12.63 -25.36 8.33
C GLN A 473 -11.35 -24.55 8.69
N GLN A 474 -10.92 -24.58 9.94
CA GLN A 474 -9.67 -23.92 10.36
C GLN A 474 -8.45 -24.51 9.65
N ALA A 475 -8.35 -25.83 9.53
CA ALA A 475 -7.27 -26.51 8.85
C ALA A 475 -7.27 -26.18 7.34
N SER A 476 -8.43 -26.22 6.69
CA SER A 476 -8.55 -25.93 5.26
C SER A 476 -8.20 -24.49 4.92
N ILE A 477 -8.64 -23.53 5.73
CA ILE A 477 -8.25 -22.11 5.58
C ILE A 477 -6.75 -21.94 5.82
N THR A 478 -6.17 -22.64 6.80
CA THR A 478 -4.72 -22.61 7.06
C THR A 478 -3.92 -23.08 5.85
N LEU A 479 -4.34 -24.20 5.20
CA LEU A 479 -3.69 -24.70 3.99
C LEU A 479 -3.80 -23.71 2.82
N ALA A 480 -4.96 -23.10 2.62
CA ALA A 480 -5.15 -22.09 1.58
C ALA A 480 -4.30 -20.82 1.85
N ILE A 481 -4.20 -20.38 3.09
CA ILE A 481 -3.32 -19.28 3.50
C ILE A 481 -1.84 -19.62 3.28
N ASN A 482 -1.42 -20.86 3.55
CA ASN A 482 -0.06 -21.32 3.27
C ASN A 482 0.25 -21.26 1.76
N GLU A 483 -0.65 -21.73 0.91
CA GLU A 483 -0.50 -21.59 -0.56
C GLU A 483 -0.37 -20.11 -0.96
N ALA A 484 -1.18 -19.22 -0.38
CA ALA A 484 -1.10 -17.79 -0.65
C ALA A 484 0.26 -17.20 -0.22
N TRP A 485 0.79 -17.56 0.95
CA TRP A 485 2.14 -17.14 1.38
C TRP A 485 3.22 -17.59 0.41
N LEU A 486 3.19 -18.85 -0.01
CA LEU A 486 4.17 -19.40 -0.95
C LEU A 486 4.12 -18.68 -2.31
N ILE A 487 2.93 -18.45 -2.84
CA ILE A 487 2.74 -17.73 -4.12
C ILE A 487 3.24 -16.30 -4.00
N MET A 488 2.91 -15.58 -2.91
CA MET A 488 3.41 -14.22 -2.68
C MET A 488 4.93 -14.19 -2.56
N GLY A 489 5.52 -15.17 -1.89
CA GLY A 489 6.96 -15.33 -1.76
C GLY A 489 7.65 -15.53 -3.12
N VAL A 490 7.10 -16.41 -3.97
CA VAL A 490 7.63 -16.67 -5.33
C VAL A 490 7.50 -15.44 -6.22
N ILE A 491 6.34 -14.75 -6.19
CA ILE A 491 6.16 -13.49 -6.94
C ILE A 491 7.17 -12.45 -6.46
N THR A 492 7.38 -12.31 -5.14
CA THR A 492 8.34 -11.36 -4.59
C THR A 492 9.77 -11.72 -4.99
N ALA A 493 10.13 -13.00 -5.01
CA ALA A 493 11.42 -13.47 -5.46
C ALA A 493 11.68 -13.17 -6.96
N SER A 494 10.63 -13.05 -7.79
CA SER A 494 10.77 -12.68 -9.21
C SER A 494 11.41 -11.29 -9.40
N ALA A 495 11.41 -10.43 -8.37
CA ALA A 495 12.15 -9.17 -8.36
C ALA A 495 13.65 -9.37 -8.61
N LEU A 496 14.23 -10.51 -8.20
CA LEU A 496 15.62 -10.83 -8.48
C LEU A 496 15.89 -10.97 -9.99
N VAL A 497 14.97 -11.59 -10.72
CA VAL A 497 15.04 -11.71 -12.19
C VAL A 497 14.95 -10.33 -12.83
N VAL A 498 14.04 -9.48 -12.34
CA VAL A 498 13.88 -8.10 -12.81
C VAL A 498 15.17 -7.30 -12.59
N LEU A 499 15.81 -7.42 -11.43
CA LEU A 499 17.08 -6.76 -11.11
C LEU A 499 18.25 -7.25 -11.98
N LEU A 500 18.29 -8.53 -12.31
CA LEU A 500 19.29 -9.09 -13.24
C LEU A 500 19.07 -8.52 -14.67
N ALA A 501 17.81 -8.46 -15.13
CA ALA A 501 17.46 -7.91 -16.44
C ALA A 501 17.70 -6.39 -16.55
N MET A 502 17.66 -5.67 -15.42
CA MET A 502 17.89 -4.23 -15.40
C MET A 502 19.32 -3.86 -15.85
N GLY A 503 20.34 -4.70 -15.60
CA GLY A 503 21.73 -4.37 -15.88
C GLY A 503 22.21 -3.11 -15.10
N PRO A 504 23.30 -2.44 -15.50
CA PRO A 504 23.83 -1.27 -14.79
C PRO A 504 22.87 -0.09 -14.82
N ILE A 505 22.78 0.65 -13.69
CA ILE A 505 21.97 1.86 -13.56
C ILE A 505 22.49 2.88 -14.59
N ARG A 506 21.61 3.37 -15.45
CA ARG A 506 21.95 4.40 -16.42
C ARG A 506 21.99 5.75 -15.71
N VAL A 507 23.19 6.30 -15.57
CA VAL A 507 23.38 7.69 -15.12
C VAL A 507 23.32 8.57 -16.38
N PRO A 508 22.41 9.54 -16.48
CA PRO A 508 22.41 10.48 -17.60
C PRO A 508 23.77 11.16 -17.70
N ALA A 509 24.33 11.25 -18.91
CA ALA A 509 25.54 12.03 -19.13
C ALA A 509 25.32 13.46 -18.59
N PRO A 510 26.31 14.08 -17.93
CA PRO A 510 26.20 15.47 -17.52
C PRO A 510 25.87 16.28 -18.79
N GLN A 511 24.76 17.03 -18.76
CA GLN A 511 24.48 18.01 -19.82
C GLN A 511 25.64 18.99 -19.77
N VAL A 512 26.59 18.82 -20.71
CA VAL A 512 27.60 19.84 -20.95
C VAL A 512 26.82 21.07 -21.39
N ALA A 513 26.88 22.12 -20.57
CA ALA A 513 26.28 23.40 -20.86
C ALA A 513 26.77 23.80 -22.25
N ALA A 514 25.90 23.69 -23.25
CA ALA A 514 26.16 24.17 -24.59
C ALA A 514 26.21 25.70 -24.52
N GLY A 515 27.40 26.24 -24.37
CA GLY A 515 27.56 27.69 -24.41
C GLY A 515 28.74 28.22 -23.59
N ILE A 516 29.94 27.79 -23.83
CA ILE A 516 31.15 28.64 -23.78
C ILE A 516 32.10 28.00 -24.78
N ARG A 517 32.04 28.41 -26.05
CA ARG A 517 33.19 28.34 -26.94
C ARG A 517 34.09 29.50 -26.63
N PRO A 518 35.41 29.30 -26.57
CA PRO A 518 36.38 30.38 -26.35
C PRO A 518 36.38 31.45 -27.45
#